data_dfe7e0a783103e15ec040d4e3cca1578
#
_entry.id   dfe7e0a783103e15ec040d4e3cca1578
#
_cell.length_a   1.000
_cell.length_b   1.000
_cell.length_c   1.000
_cell.angle_alpha   90.00
_cell.angle_beta   90.00
_cell.angle_gamma   90.00
#
_symmetry.space_group_name_H-M   'P 1'
#
loop_
_entity.id
_entity.type
_entity.pdbx_description
1 polymer ?
#
loop_
_entity_poly.entity_id
_entity_poly.type
_entity_poly.pdbx_seq_one_letter_code
_entity_poly.pdbx_strand_id
1 'polypeptide(L)'
;DHYGTQDNYRAAFVDHAGHATKAVIMCGDDEGNLAVLRALDATVAGRTIVYSTRNAAELGDLNGATLVRIESESETAESGAEHFTLHIPGGLIGEEERRIAVTLTVPGIHNARNASAAIIAAALLGMDVERASAAVTSFLGAARRFQVRGTVSQVTVVDDYAHHPTEIAALLDAARRRYPQSKIRVIFQPHLFSRTRFFSSEFAQALAKADDVIVTGIFPAREKQEDFPDVTPATIVDEALKLEHEPAKDWIRGVEDMHTAAQMMVMRAHHGDVIFTVGAGDITQMDEVILHALEAHRWDCEG
;
A
#
# COMPACT_ATOMS: atom_id res chain seq x y z
N ASP A 1 -15.99 -10.43 -7.83
CA ASP A 1 -17.38 -10.37 -8.27
C ASP A 1 -17.54 -10.56 -9.79
N HIS A 2 -16.72 -9.91 -10.65
CA HIS A 2 -16.83 -10.04 -12.12
C HIS A 2 -16.56 -11.48 -12.61
N TYR A 3 -15.57 -12.16 -12.08
CA TYR A 3 -15.17 -13.51 -12.50
C TYR A 3 -15.90 -14.63 -11.77
N GLY A 4 -16.71 -14.33 -10.77
CA GLY A 4 -17.51 -15.27 -9.99
C GLY A 4 -16.71 -16.12 -9.00
N THR A 5 -15.54 -16.64 -9.39
CA THR A 5 -14.67 -17.46 -8.54
C THR A 5 -13.21 -16.98 -8.60
N GLN A 6 -12.43 -17.33 -7.58
CA GLN A 6 -11.01 -17.03 -7.53
C GLN A 6 -10.24 -17.75 -8.64
N ASP A 7 -10.66 -18.97 -9.00
CA ASP A 7 -10.02 -19.74 -10.07
C ASP A 7 -10.24 -19.10 -11.44
N ASN A 8 -11.46 -18.61 -11.73
CA ASN A 8 -11.73 -17.86 -12.95
C ASN A 8 -10.93 -16.56 -13.00
N TYR A 9 -10.79 -15.88 -11.85
CA TYR A 9 -9.97 -14.68 -11.74
C TYR A 9 -8.50 -14.97 -12.06
N ARG A 10 -7.91 -16.04 -11.50
CA ARG A 10 -6.54 -16.49 -11.82
C ARG A 10 -6.39 -16.89 -13.29
N ALA A 11 -7.37 -17.64 -13.84
CA ALA A 11 -7.35 -18.05 -15.23
C ALA A 11 -7.28 -16.85 -16.19
N ALA A 12 -7.96 -15.75 -15.87
CA ALA A 12 -7.89 -14.52 -16.67
C ALA A 12 -6.47 -13.91 -16.68
N PHE A 13 -5.71 -14.00 -15.57
CA PHE A 13 -4.31 -13.55 -15.54
C PHE A 13 -3.38 -14.50 -16.30
N VAL A 14 -3.63 -15.81 -16.26
CA VAL A 14 -2.88 -16.80 -17.06
C VAL A 14 -3.07 -16.52 -18.55
N ASP A 15 -4.32 -16.32 -18.98
CA ASP A 15 -4.65 -15.97 -20.36
C ASP A 15 -3.99 -14.65 -20.77
N HIS A 16 -4.11 -13.62 -19.94
CA HIS A 16 -3.47 -12.32 -20.19
C HIS A 16 -1.95 -12.42 -20.33
N ALA A 17 -1.30 -13.15 -19.44
CA ALA A 17 0.15 -13.39 -19.51
C ALA A 17 0.54 -14.12 -20.81
N GLY A 18 -0.29 -15.02 -21.29
CA GLY A 18 -0.11 -15.74 -22.56
C GLY A 18 0.02 -14.83 -23.79
N HIS A 19 -0.61 -13.65 -23.75
CA HIS A 19 -0.56 -12.67 -24.84
C HIS A 19 0.75 -11.84 -24.86
N ALA A 20 1.57 -11.90 -23.80
CA ALA A 20 2.83 -11.18 -23.77
C ALA A 20 3.83 -11.78 -24.76
N THR A 21 4.35 -10.97 -25.68
CA THR A 21 5.28 -11.42 -26.74
C THR A 21 6.75 -11.35 -26.36
N LYS A 22 7.12 -10.41 -25.47
CA LYS A 22 8.52 -10.21 -25.03
C LYS A 22 8.78 -10.81 -23.67
N ALA A 23 8.10 -10.32 -22.67
CA ALA A 23 8.28 -10.73 -21.29
C ALA A 23 7.00 -10.51 -20.46
N VAL A 24 6.89 -11.27 -19.37
CA VAL A 24 5.96 -11.05 -18.29
C VAL A 24 6.77 -10.65 -17.05
N ILE A 25 6.37 -9.62 -16.32
CA ILE A 25 7.06 -9.18 -15.11
C ILE A 25 6.09 -9.36 -13.94
N MET A 26 6.47 -10.15 -12.93
CA MET A 26 5.60 -10.54 -11.82
C MET A 26 6.25 -10.29 -10.46
N CYS A 27 5.46 -9.87 -9.47
CA CYS A 27 5.89 -9.81 -8.08
C CYS A 27 5.84 -11.21 -7.45
N GLY A 28 6.99 -11.73 -7.04
CA GLY A 28 7.09 -13.03 -6.36
C GLY A 28 6.70 -13.00 -4.87
N ASP A 29 6.48 -11.81 -4.30
CA ASP A 29 6.02 -11.67 -2.92
C ASP A 29 4.49 -11.79 -2.79
N ASP A 30 3.78 -11.96 -3.92
CA ASP A 30 2.34 -12.19 -3.98
C ASP A 30 2.04 -13.64 -4.35
N GLU A 31 1.30 -14.34 -3.48
CA GLU A 31 0.97 -15.77 -3.67
C GLU A 31 0.02 -15.99 -4.86
N GLY A 32 -0.82 -14.98 -5.19
CA GLY A 32 -1.66 -15.02 -6.38
C GLY A 32 -0.83 -15.05 -7.66
N ASN A 33 0.19 -14.18 -7.74
CA ASN A 33 1.13 -14.16 -8.85
C ASN A 33 1.92 -15.47 -8.97
N LEU A 34 2.38 -16.05 -7.86
CA LEU A 34 3.06 -17.35 -7.87
C LEU A 34 2.12 -18.48 -8.34
N ALA A 35 0.84 -18.44 -7.96
CA ALA A 35 -0.14 -19.41 -8.44
C ALA A 35 -0.37 -19.26 -9.97
N VAL A 36 -0.43 -18.02 -10.47
CA VAL A 36 -0.50 -17.75 -11.93
C VAL A 36 0.75 -18.27 -12.62
N LEU A 37 1.96 -17.95 -12.11
CA LEU A 37 3.24 -18.39 -12.67
C LEU A 37 3.31 -19.91 -12.86
N ARG A 38 2.91 -20.66 -11.82
CA ARG A 38 2.91 -22.14 -11.85
C ARG A 38 1.91 -22.72 -12.84
N ALA A 39 0.89 -21.96 -13.23
CA ALA A 39 -0.11 -22.34 -14.21
C ALA A 39 0.24 -21.93 -15.65
N LEU A 40 1.29 -21.12 -15.87
CA LEU A 40 1.75 -20.75 -17.21
C LEU A 40 2.36 -21.95 -17.93
N ASP A 41 2.17 -22.00 -19.25
CA ASP A 41 2.95 -22.93 -20.07
C ASP A 41 4.46 -22.60 -20.04
N ALA A 42 5.30 -23.59 -20.33
CA ALA A 42 6.76 -23.48 -20.23
C ALA A 42 7.34 -22.34 -21.10
N THR A 43 6.69 -22.03 -22.23
CA THR A 43 7.16 -20.97 -23.15
C THR A 43 6.92 -19.59 -22.54
N VAL A 44 5.76 -19.38 -21.93
CA VAL A 44 5.44 -18.10 -21.24
C VAL A 44 6.24 -17.98 -19.95
N ALA A 45 6.32 -19.06 -19.17
CA ALA A 45 7.10 -19.10 -17.94
C ALA A 45 8.59 -18.79 -18.20
N GLY A 46 9.18 -19.36 -19.25
CA GLY A 46 10.59 -19.13 -19.61
C GLY A 46 10.92 -17.69 -20.04
N ARG A 47 9.92 -16.87 -20.37
CA ARG A 47 10.08 -15.42 -20.60
C ARG A 47 9.51 -14.57 -19.46
N THR A 48 9.15 -15.18 -18.34
CA THR A 48 8.68 -14.48 -17.16
C THR A 48 9.84 -14.09 -16.26
N ILE A 49 9.79 -12.86 -15.75
CA ILE A 49 10.73 -12.32 -14.79
C ILE A 49 9.98 -12.10 -13.49
N VAL A 50 10.44 -12.78 -12.46
CA VAL A 50 9.92 -12.64 -11.09
C VAL A 50 10.85 -11.71 -10.32
N TYR A 51 10.32 -10.61 -9.77
CA TYR A 51 11.05 -9.79 -8.81
C TYR A 51 10.51 -10.06 -7.40
N SER A 52 11.40 -10.18 -6.42
CA SER A 52 10.99 -10.56 -5.06
C SER A 52 12.00 -10.13 -4.00
N THR A 53 11.52 -9.85 -2.79
CA THR A 53 12.35 -9.70 -1.59
C THR A 53 12.78 -11.05 -1.01
N ARG A 54 12.08 -12.12 -1.38
CA ARG A 54 12.38 -13.51 -0.98
C ARG A 54 13.44 -14.12 -1.91
N ASN A 55 14.20 -15.06 -1.39
CA ASN A 55 15.17 -15.82 -2.18
C ASN A 55 14.51 -17.00 -2.92
N ALA A 56 15.24 -17.65 -3.83
CA ALA A 56 14.71 -18.74 -4.64
C ALA A 56 14.22 -19.95 -3.81
N ALA A 57 14.88 -20.24 -2.69
CA ALA A 57 14.47 -21.35 -1.81
C ALA A 57 13.13 -21.08 -1.11
N GLU A 58 12.87 -19.82 -0.77
CA GLU A 58 11.61 -19.39 -0.15
C GLU A 58 10.45 -19.31 -1.15
N LEU A 59 10.75 -19.02 -2.42
CA LEU A 59 9.74 -18.95 -3.49
C LEU A 59 9.36 -20.33 -4.02
N GLY A 60 10.27 -21.32 -3.93
CA GLY A 60 10.07 -22.65 -4.46
C GLY A 60 10.20 -22.70 -5.98
N ASP A 61 9.41 -23.56 -6.62
CA ASP A 61 9.44 -23.72 -8.08
C ASP A 61 8.90 -22.46 -8.79
N LEU A 62 9.73 -21.88 -9.63
CA LEU A 62 9.44 -20.72 -10.47
C LEU A 62 9.08 -21.09 -11.92
N ASN A 63 8.81 -22.38 -12.21
CA ASN A 63 8.39 -22.85 -13.54
C ASN A 63 9.34 -22.38 -14.68
N GLY A 64 10.64 -22.24 -14.39
CA GLY A 64 11.65 -21.77 -15.36
C GLY A 64 11.75 -20.24 -15.52
N ALA A 65 11.02 -19.45 -14.73
CA ALA A 65 11.13 -17.99 -14.75
C ALA A 65 12.46 -17.51 -14.14
N THR A 66 12.90 -16.32 -14.59
CA THR A 66 14.13 -15.69 -14.10
C THR A 66 13.83 -14.85 -12.86
N LEU A 67 14.59 -15.04 -11.77
CA LEU A 67 14.46 -14.28 -10.53
C LEU A 67 15.37 -13.06 -10.53
N VAL A 68 14.79 -11.87 -10.30
CA VAL A 68 15.46 -10.65 -9.89
C VAL A 68 15.19 -10.42 -8.42
N ARG A 69 16.23 -10.46 -7.59
CA ARG A 69 16.08 -10.32 -6.15
C ARG A 69 16.17 -8.85 -5.73
N ILE A 70 15.28 -8.46 -4.82
CA ILE A 70 15.29 -7.17 -4.12
C ILE A 70 15.90 -7.40 -2.75
N GLU A 71 17.03 -6.79 -2.46
CA GLU A 71 17.63 -6.77 -1.13
C GLU A 71 17.36 -5.39 -0.53
N SER A 72 16.38 -5.31 0.37
CA SER A 72 16.05 -4.07 1.07
C SER A 72 17.01 -3.86 2.23
N GLU A 73 17.53 -2.66 2.36
CA GLU A 73 18.29 -2.26 3.53
C GLU A 73 17.28 -1.99 4.66
N SER A 74 17.33 -2.80 5.72
CA SER A 74 16.34 -2.82 6.79
C SER A 74 16.40 -1.61 7.72
N GLU A 75 17.44 -0.79 7.63
CA GLU A 75 17.58 0.40 8.45
C GLU A 75 16.96 1.60 7.73
N THR A 76 15.91 2.12 8.34
CA THR A 76 15.27 3.37 7.97
C THR A 76 16.31 4.49 7.96
N ALA A 77 16.57 5.04 6.81
CA ALA A 77 17.19 6.34 6.77
C ALA A 77 16.28 7.33 7.53
N GLU A 78 16.83 8.18 8.39
CA GLU A 78 16.10 9.25 9.09
C GLU A 78 15.27 10.13 8.12
N SER A 79 15.65 10.12 6.83
CA SER A 79 14.95 10.79 5.73
C SER A 79 13.62 10.14 5.32
N GLY A 80 13.33 8.90 5.75
CA GLY A 80 12.18 8.11 5.28
C GLY A 80 12.29 7.66 3.82
N ALA A 81 13.49 7.69 3.23
CA ALA A 81 13.77 7.14 1.92
C ALA A 81 13.81 5.60 1.97
N GLU A 82 13.48 4.95 0.86
CA GLU A 82 13.63 3.50 0.70
C GLU A 82 14.94 3.21 -0.04
N HIS A 83 15.79 2.39 0.58
CA HIS A 83 17.07 1.96 0.00
C HIS A 83 17.04 0.45 -0.25
N PHE A 84 17.42 0.03 -1.44
CA PHE A 84 17.48 -1.39 -1.79
C PHE A 84 18.49 -1.64 -2.92
N THR A 85 18.93 -2.89 -3.04
CA THR A 85 19.77 -3.34 -4.13
C THR A 85 19.01 -4.36 -4.99
N LEU A 86 19.00 -4.16 -6.33
CA LEU A 86 18.52 -5.16 -7.28
C LEU A 86 19.67 -6.08 -7.67
N HIS A 87 19.46 -7.37 -7.52
CA HIS A 87 20.32 -8.43 -8.02
C HIS A 87 19.72 -8.98 -9.32
N ILE A 88 20.31 -8.64 -10.43
CA ILE A 88 19.87 -9.01 -11.78
C ILE A 88 20.81 -10.09 -12.30
N PRO A 89 20.33 -11.33 -12.56
CA PRO A 89 21.20 -12.40 -13.03
C PRO A 89 21.74 -12.13 -14.43
N GLY A 90 22.90 -12.67 -14.73
CA GLY A 90 23.46 -12.66 -16.07
C GLY A 90 22.54 -13.30 -17.09
N GLY A 91 22.57 -12.81 -18.33
CA GLY A 91 21.69 -13.24 -19.42
C GLY A 91 20.33 -12.55 -19.50
N LEU A 92 19.93 -11.78 -18.48
CA LEU A 92 18.64 -11.06 -18.51
C LEU A 92 18.75 -9.69 -19.19
N ILE A 93 19.73 -8.87 -18.80
CA ILE A 93 19.92 -7.49 -19.30
C ILE A 93 21.34 -7.31 -19.91
N GLY A 94 22.17 -8.32 -19.82
CA GLY A 94 23.56 -8.39 -20.29
C GLY A 94 24.13 -9.75 -19.91
N GLU A 95 25.38 -10.01 -20.29
CA GLU A 95 26.00 -11.30 -20.06
C GLU A 95 26.34 -11.53 -18.57
N GLU A 96 26.68 -10.46 -17.84
CA GLU A 96 27.12 -10.52 -16.45
C GLU A 96 25.98 -10.24 -15.47
N GLU A 97 26.11 -10.78 -14.27
CA GLU A 97 25.27 -10.43 -13.12
C GLU A 97 25.48 -8.94 -12.77
N ARG A 98 24.39 -8.25 -12.43
CA ARG A 98 24.43 -6.84 -12.04
C ARG A 98 23.84 -6.64 -10.64
N ARG A 99 24.48 -5.77 -9.88
CA ARG A 99 23.96 -5.32 -8.57
C ARG A 99 23.77 -3.80 -8.64
N ILE A 100 22.53 -3.37 -8.59
CA ILE A 100 22.15 -1.98 -8.78
C ILE A 100 21.58 -1.43 -7.49
N ALA A 101 22.28 -0.48 -6.87
CA ALA A 101 21.77 0.26 -5.73
C ALA A 101 20.69 1.26 -6.17
N VAL A 102 19.57 1.29 -5.49
CA VAL A 102 18.42 2.15 -5.77
C VAL A 102 18.01 2.89 -4.51
N THR A 103 17.74 4.17 -4.65
CA THR A 103 17.19 5.02 -3.59
C THR A 103 15.90 5.63 -4.08
N LEU A 104 14.83 5.54 -3.27
CA LEU A 104 13.55 6.20 -3.54
C LEU A 104 13.27 7.23 -2.47
N THR A 105 12.71 8.35 -2.89
CA THR A 105 12.22 9.40 -1.97
C THR A 105 10.90 9.02 -1.30
N VAL A 106 10.17 8.05 -1.88
CA VAL A 106 8.91 7.54 -1.36
C VAL A 106 9.14 6.29 -0.50
N PRO A 107 8.56 6.23 0.71
CA PRO A 107 8.81 5.14 1.65
C PRO A 107 8.05 3.86 1.29
N GLY A 108 8.54 2.74 1.79
CA GLY A 108 7.84 1.48 1.83
C GLY A 108 8.30 0.44 0.80
N ILE A 109 8.41 -0.80 1.26
CA ILE A 109 8.86 -1.94 0.45
C ILE A 109 7.99 -2.16 -0.80
N HIS A 110 6.71 -1.78 -0.76
CA HIS A 110 5.84 -1.84 -1.94
C HIS A 110 6.30 -0.88 -3.04
N ASN A 111 6.88 0.28 -2.69
CA ASN A 111 7.47 1.21 -3.66
C ASN A 111 8.79 0.67 -4.22
N ALA A 112 9.61 -0.04 -3.42
CA ALA A 112 10.77 -0.75 -3.92
C ALA A 112 10.38 -1.82 -4.96
N ARG A 113 9.31 -2.59 -4.69
CA ARG A 113 8.74 -3.56 -5.63
C ARG A 113 8.27 -2.90 -6.93
N ASN A 114 7.51 -1.81 -6.84
CA ASN A 114 7.03 -1.05 -8.00
C ASN A 114 8.18 -0.48 -8.83
N ALA A 115 9.19 0.11 -8.18
CA ALA A 115 10.38 0.63 -8.84
C ALA A 115 11.18 -0.47 -9.53
N SER A 116 11.32 -1.64 -8.88
CA SER A 116 11.98 -2.81 -9.47
C SER A 116 11.32 -3.25 -10.77
N ALA A 117 9.98 -3.35 -10.78
CA ALA A 117 9.23 -3.66 -12.00
C ALA A 117 9.46 -2.63 -13.11
N ALA A 118 9.45 -1.34 -12.77
CA ALA A 118 9.68 -0.25 -13.72
C ALA A 118 11.11 -0.28 -14.30
N ILE A 119 12.12 -0.49 -13.44
CA ILE A 119 13.53 -0.60 -13.87
C ILE A 119 13.71 -1.80 -14.80
N ILE A 120 13.18 -2.97 -14.44
CA ILE A 120 13.25 -4.19 -15.26
C ILE A 120 12.58 -3.93 -16.62
N ALA A 121 11.37 -3.36 -16.62
CA ALA A 121 10.64 -3.08 -17.85
C ALA A 121 11.42 -2.11 -18.76
N ALA A 122 11.96 -1.04 -18.21
CA ALA A 122 12.76 -0.06 -18.95
C ALA A 122 14.03 -0.69 -19.57
N ALA A 123 14.73 -1.52 -18.79
CA ALA A 123 15.92 -2.22 -19.24
C ALA A 123 15.63 -3.23 -20.36
N LEU A 124 14.53 -3.99 -20.27
CA LEU A 124 14.09 -4.88 -21.34
C LEU A 124 13.68 -4.14 -22.63
N LEU A 125 13.31 -2.87 -22.52
CA LEU A 125 13.03 -2.00 -23.66
C LEU A 125 14.29 -1.31 -24.21
N GLY A 126 15.48 -1.61 -23.66
CA GLY A 126 16.77 -1.12 -24.15
C GLY A 126 17.31 0.12 -23.44
N MET A 127 16.70 0.54 -22.33
CA MET A 127 17.29 1.58 -21.48
C MET A 127 18.44 0.97 -20.68
N ASP A 128 19.51 1.72 -20.51
CA ASP A 128 20.59 1.36 -19.59
C ASP A 128 20.02 1.25 -18.15
N VAL A 129 20.39 0.20 -17.44
CA VAL A 129 19.77 -0.13 -16.13
C VAL A 129 20.16 0.87 -15.03
N GLU A 130 21.37 1.41 -15.07
CA GLU A 130 21.82 2.46 -14.16
C GLU A 130 21.05 3.76 -14.40
N ARG A 131 20.80 4.07 -15.67
CA ARG A 131 19.98 5.22 -16.04
C ARG A 131 18.52 5.04 -15.62
N ALA A 132 17.96 3.84 -15.76
CA ALA A 132 16.62 3.52 -15.28
C ALA A 132 16.53 3.66 -13.75
N SER A 133 17.53 3.15 -13.02
CA SER A 133 17.65 3.29 -11.58
C SER A 133 17.76 4.75 -11.12
N ALA A 134 18.59 5.55 -11.77
CA ALA A 134 18.71 6.98 -11.47
C ALA A 134 17.39 7.74 -11.73
N ALA A 135 16.65 7.34 -12.76
CA ALA A 135 15.37 7.98 -13.09
C ALA A 135 14.30 7.76 -12.01
N VAL A 136 14.20 6.56 -11.43
CA VAL A 136 13.22 6.29 -10.37
C VAL A 136 13.52 7.05 -9.07
N THR A 137 14.78 7.41 -8.80
CA THR A 137 15.18 8.24 -7.66
C THR A 137 14.56 9.64 -7.73
N SER A 138 14.32 10.16 -8.91
CA SER A 138 13.67 11.47 -9.10
C SER A 138 12.15 11.44 -8.96
N PHE A 139 11.55 10.27 -8.79
CA PHE A 139 10.11 10.11 -8.61
C PHE A 139 9.69 10.56 -7.20
N LEU A 140 8.91 11.63 -7.14
CA LEU A 140 8.46 12.23 -5.88
C LEU A 140 7.14 11.64 -5.34
N GLY A 141 6.64 10.59 -5.96
CA GLY A 141 5.36 9.96 -5.65
C GLY A 141 4.25 10.34 -6.62
N ALA A 142 3.14 9.64 -6.55
CA ALA A 142 1.90 10.00 -7.22
C ALA A 142 0.98 10.74 -6.26
N ALA A 143 0.07 11.57 -6.79
CA ALA A 143 -0.97 12.17 -5.99
C ALA A 143 -1.75 11.07 -5.24
N ARG A 144 -2.07 11.32 -3.99
CA ARG A 144 -2.76 10.37 -3.12
C ARG A 144 -2.00 9.05 -2.91
N ARG A 145 -0.67 9.05 -2.92
CA ARG A 145 0.18 7.90 -2.56
C ARG A 145 1.24 8.37 -1.56
N PHE A 146 0.96 8.18 -0.28
CA PHE A 146 1.74 8.72 0.84
C PHE A 146 2.03 10.22 0.66
N GLN A 147 1.03 10.98 0.19
CA GLN A 147 1.19 12.38 -0.16
C GLN A 147 1.09 13.25 1.09
N VAL A 148 2.20 13.83 1.54
CA VAL A 148 2.18 14.85 2.60
C VAL A 148 1.45 16.08 2.08
N ARG A 149 0.35 16.45 2.73
CA ARG A 149 -0.50 17.60 2.36
C ARG A 149 -0.07 18.88 3.08
N GLY A 150 0.49 18.73 4.27
CA GLY A 150 1.00 19.85 5.07
C GLY A 150 1.32 19.43 6.48
N THR A 151 1.94 20.36 7.21
CA THR A 151 2.19 20.22 8.66
C THR A 151 1.78 21.51 9.34
N VAL A 152 0.86 21.41 10.30
CA VAL A 152 0.35 22.51 11.09
C VAL A 152 0.48 22.15 12.57
N SER A 153 1.01 23.06 13.39
CA SER A 153 1.21 22.83 14.82
C SER A 153 1.92 21.49 15.13
N GLN A 154 2.92 21.14 14.33
CA GLN A 154 3.68 19.88 14.40
C GLN A 154 2.82 18.62 14.15
N VAL A 155 1.61 18.74 13.66
CA VAL A 155 0.81 17.60 13.17
C VAL A 155 0.93 17.55 11.65
N THR A 156 1.36 16.40 11.14
CA THR A 156 1.49 16.17 9.69
C THR A 156 0.25 15.51 9.14
N VAL A 157 -0.29 16.01 8.03
CA VAL A 157 -1.44 15.43 7.31
C VAL A 157 -0.96 14.75 6.04
N VAL A 158 -1.37 13.50 5.84
CA VAL A 158 -0.96 12.66 4.70
C VAL A 158 -2.19 12.04 4.04
N ASP A 159 -2.32 12.16 2.72
CA ASP A 159 -3.38 11.53 1.92
C ASP A 159 -2.88 10.26 1.23
N ASP A 160 -3.68 9.19 1.29
CA ASP A 160 -3.39 7.95 0.59
C ASP A 160 -4.65 7.31 -0.01
N TYR A 161 -4.50 6.80 -1.22
CA TYR A 161 -5.57 6.16 -1.99
C TYR A 161 -5.85 4.70 -1.60
N ALA A 162 -5.12 4.14 -0.64
CA ALA A 162 -5.27 2.76 -0.19
C ALA A 162 -6.73 2.45 0.16
N HIS A 163 -7.25 1.37 -0.39
CA HIS A 163 -8.65 0.97 -0.23
C HIS A 163 -8.85 -0.55 -0.24
N HIS A 164 -7.77 -1.31 -0.17
CA HIS A 164 -7.73 -2.75 0.04
C HIS A 164 -6.94 -3.06 1.31
N PRO A 165 -7.27 -4.08 2.10
CA PRO A 165 -6.57 -4.38 3.36
C PRO A 165 -5.05 -4.49 3.21
N THR A 166 -4.58 -5.14 2.15
CA THR A 166 -3.14 -5.27 1.86
C THR A 166 -2.46 -3.92 1.62
N GLU A 167 -3.15 -2.99 0.91
CA GLU A 167 -2.62 -1.65 0.66
C GLU A 167 -2.55 -0.85 1.97
N ILE A 168 -3.59 -0.92 2.81
CA ILE A 168 -3.64 -0.24 4.11
C ILE A 168 -2.55 -0.77 5.04
N ALA A 169 -2.35 -2.08 5.10
CA ALA A 169 -1.28 -2.67 5.89
C ALA A 169 0.10 -2.17 5.43
N ALA A 170 0.36 -2.17 4.12
CA ALA A 170 1.61 -1.68 3.55
C ALA A 170 1.82 -0.17 3.80
N LEU A 171 0.75 0.64 3.71
CA LEU A 171 0.78 2.06 4.03
C LEU A 171 1.17 2.29 5.49
N LEU A 172 0.53 1.58 6.43
CA LEU A 172 0.76 1.78 7.86
C LEU A 172 2.14 1.25 8.30
N ASP A 173 2.65 0.19 7.67
CA ASP A 173 4.02 -0.26 7.87
C ASP A 173 5.04 0.80 7.38
N ALA A 174 4.78 1.43 6.23
CA ALA A 174 5.59 2.53 5.72
C ALA A 174 5.49 3.78 6.63
N ALA A 175 4.29 4.08 7.13
CA ALA A 175 4.04 5.17 8.07
C ALA A 175 4.84 4.98 9.37
N ARG A 176 4.82 3.78 9.94
CA ARG A 176 5.53 3.46 11.18
C ARG A 176 7.05 3.56 11.00
N ARG A 177 7.57 3.16 9.83
CA ARG A 177 9.00 3.31 9.50
C ARG A 177 9.41 4.78 9.35
N ARG A 178 8.58 5.60 8.69
CA ARG A 178 8.88 7.02 8.46
C ARG A 178 8.70 7.88 9.71
N TYR A 179 7.75 7.51 10.57
CA TYR A 179 7.38 8.26 11.78
C TYR A 179 7.41 7.36 13.02
N PRO A 180 8.58 6.83 13.39
CA PRO A 180 8.68 5.78 14.42
C PRO A 180 8.27 6.24 15.82
N GLN A 181 8.33 7.56 16.10
CA GLN A 181 8.00 8.14 17.41
C GLN A 181 6.60 8.79 17.43
N SER A 182 5.96 8.93 16.27
CA SER A 182 4.65 9.58 16.15
C SER A 182 3.51 8.61 16.42
N LYS A 183 2.40 9.12 16.96
CA LYS A 183 1.14 8.40 16.88
C LYS A 183 0.60 8.49 15.45
N ILE A 184 0.27 7.34 14.89
CA ILE A 184 -0.32 7.21 13.57
C ILE A 184 -1.83 7.18 13.74
N ARG A 185 -2.50 8.24 13.26
CA ARG A 185 -3.95 8.42 13.30
C ARG A 185 -4.51 8.25 11.90
N VAL A 186 -5.64 7.57 11.78
CA VAL A 186 -6.22 7.25 10.47
C VAL A 186 -7.69 7.64 10.43
N ILE A 187 -8.09 8.36 9.39
CA ILE A 187 -9.49 8.50 8.97
C ILE A 187 -9.65 7.66 7.71
N PHE A 188 -10.34 6.54 7.82
CA PHE A 188 -10.52 5.57 6.74
C PHE A 188 -11.93 5.64 6.16
N GLN A 189 -12.03 5.87 4.84
CA GLN A 189 -13.26 5.76 4.09
C GLN A 189 -13.29 4.45 3.32
N PRO A 190 -14.07 3.46 3.73
CA PRO A 190 -14.24 2.23 2.97
C PRO A 190 -14.85 2.51 1.59
N HIS A 191 -14.48 1.72 0.59
CA HIS A 191 -14.95 1.84 -0.78
C HIS A 191 -15.71 0.57 -1.18
N LEU A 192 -17.00 0.70 -1.56
CA LEU A 192 -17.96 -0.36 -1.87
C LEU A 192 -18.47 -1.12 -0.63
N PHE A 193 -19.77 -1.28 -0.53
CA PHE A 193 -20.41 -2.06 0.53
C PHE A 193 -20.03 -3.54 0.45
N SER A 194 -20.03 -4.11 -0.76
CA SER A 194 -19.65 -5.50 -0.98
C SER A 194 -18.23 -5.81 -0.50
N ARG A 195 -17.27 -4.93 -0.80
CA ARG A 195 -15.88 -5.06 -0.34
C ARG A 195 -15.77 -4.91 1.17
N THR A 196 -16.46 -3.93 1.75
CA THR A 196 -16.48 -3.70 3.20
C THR A 196 -16.99 -4.92 3.95
N ARG A 197 -18.07 -5.54 3.48
CA ARG A 197 -18.61 -6.78 4.04
C ARG A 197 -17.64 -7.94 3.91
N PHE A 198 -17.08 -8.13 2.70
CA PHE A 198 -16.25 -9.29 2.40
C PHE A 198 -14.91 -9.27 3.14
N PHE A 199 -14.30 -8.10 3.31
CA PHE A 199 -12.98 -7.93 3.91
C PHE A 199 -13.01 -7.26 5.29
N SER A 200 -14.14 -7.29 6.00
CA SER A 200 -14.28 -6.58 7.29
C SER A 200 -13.20 -6.96 8.31
N SER A 201 -12.90 -8.26 8.43
CA SER A 201 -11.87 -8.77 9.33
C SER A 201 -10.46 -8.36 8.90
N GLU A 202 -10.16 -8.45 7.61
CA GLU A 202 -8.85 -8.07 7.06
C GLU A 202 -8.64 -6.55 7.14
N PHE A 203 -9.68 -5.73 6.95
CA PHE A 203 -9.62 -4.29 7.21
C PHE A 203 -9.32 -4.00 8.67
N ALA A 204 -10.01 -4.68 9.59
CA ALA A 204 -9.77 -4.54 11.02
C ALA A 204 -8.32 -4.85 11.39
N GLN A 205 -7.78 -5.97 10.89
CA GLN A 205 -6.38 -6.38 11.11
C GLN A 205 -5.38 -5.36 10.54
N ALA A 206 -5.64 -4.84 9.34
CA ALA A 206 -4.78 -3.85 8.73
C ALA A 206 -4.76 -2.53 9.52
N LEU A 207 -5.95 -2.05 9.92
CA LEU A 207 -6.12 -0.80 10.67
C LEU A 207 -5.57 -0.88 12.10
N ALA A 208 -5.48 -2.07 12.70
CA ALA A 208 -4.89 -2.28 14.02
C ALA A 208 -3.37 -1.94 14.10
N LYS A 209 -2.73 -1.65 12.97
CA LYS A 209 -1.35 -1.12 12.93
C LYS A 209 -1.27 0.38 13.26
N ALA A 210 -2.40 1.09 13.28
CA ALA A 210 -2.51 2.50 13.69
C ALA A 210 -2.83 2.63 15.18
N ASP A 211 -2.58 3.81 15.74
CA ASP A 211 -2.82 4.09 17.17
C ASP A 211 -4.24 4.61 17.45
N ASP A 212 -4.87 5.26 16.45
CA ASP A 212 -6.22 5.84 16.57
C ASP A 212 -6.88 5.85 15.19
N VAL A 213 -8.08 5.27 15.08
CA VAL A 213 -8.76 5.08 13.80
C VAL A 213 -10.21 5.58 13.88
N ILE A 214 -10.62 6.33 12.88
CA ILE A 214 -12.02 6.63 12.61
C ILE A 214 -12.40 6.04 11.25
N VAL A 215 -13.38 5.15 11.23
CA VAL A 215 -13.98 4.61 10.01
C VAL A 215 -15.17 5.46 9.65
N THR A 216 -15.17 6.08 8.47
CA THR A 216 -16.27 6.94 7.99
C THR A 216 -17.30 6.17 7.19
N GLY A 217 -18.36 6.86 6.79
CA GLY A 217 -19.37 6.35 5.86
C GLY A 217 -18.72 5.79 4.58
N ILE A 218 -19.31 4.73 4.07
CA ILE A 218 -18.78 3.97 2.93
C ILE A 218 -19.02 4.73 1.64
N PHE A 219 -17.98 4.91 0.82
CA PHE A 219 -18.11 5.46 -0.52
C PHE A 219 -18.75 4.41 -1.45
N PRO A 220 -19.98 4.63 -1.94
CA PRO A 220 -20.78 3.59 -2.59
C PRO A 220 -20.31 3.28 -4.03
N ALA A 221 -19.66 4.25 -4.71
CA ALA A 221 -19.29 4.17 -6.11
C ALA A 221 -20.49 3.75 -7.01
N ARG A 222 -20.54 2.48 -7.43
CA ARG A 222 -21.61 1.93 -8.27
C ARG A 222 -22.67 1.13 -7.50
N GLU A 223 -22.51 0.97 -6.19
CA GLU A 223 -23.42 0.20 -5.34
C GLU A 223 -24.43 1.12 -4.64
N LYS A 224 -25.50 0.56 -4.13
CA LYS A 224 -26.54 1.29 -3.38
C LYS A 224 -26.64 0.74 -1.98
N GLN A 225 -26.86 1.61 -1.01
CA GLN A 225 -27.02 1.22 0.41
C GLN A 225 -28.21 0.26 0.60
N GLU A 226 -29.25 0.39 -0.20
CA GLU A 226 -30.47 -0.45 -0.08
C GLU A 226 -30.18 -1.93 -0.37
N ASP A 227 -29.14 -2.22 -1.17
CA ASP A 227 -28.69 -3.58 -1.48
C ASP A 227 -27.83 -4.18 -0.31
N PHE A 228 -27.37 -3.33 0.60
CA PHE A 228 -26.48 -3.67 1.72
C PHE A 228 -26.91 -2.98 3.02
N PRO A 229 -28.16 -3.15 3.49
CA PRO A 229 -28.72 -2.34 4.58
C PRO A 229 -28.00 -2.54 5.93
N ASP A 230 -27.32 -3.65 6.11
CA ASP A 230 -26.57 -4.04 7.31
C ASP A 230 -25.08 -3.64 7.26
N VAL A 231 -24.58 -3.09 6.15
CA VAL A 231 -23.17 -2.73 5.98
C VAL A 231 -22.97 -1.24 6.25
N THR A 232 -22.28 -0.95 7.33
CA THR A 232 -22.00 0.41 7.84
C THR A 232 -20.54 0.48 8.33
N PRO A 233 -20.04 1.61 8.78
CA PRO A 233 -18.74 1.69 9.45
C PRO A 233 -18.58 0.70 10.61
N ALA A 234 -19.67 0.39 11.32
CA ALA A 234 -19.69 -0.59 12.41
C ALA A 234 -19.26 -1.99 11.95
N THR A 235 -19.49 -2.34 10.69
CA THR A 235 -19.09 -3.65 10.13
C THR A 235 -17.57 -3.93 10.31
N ILE A 236 -16.74 -2.91 10.16
CA ILE A 236 -15.27 -3.02 10.38
C ILE A 236 -14.95 -2.85 11.87
N VAL A 237 -15.60 -1.91 12.54
CA VAL A 237 -15.35 -1.61 13.96
C VAL A 237 -15.65 -2.81 14.84
N ASP A 238 -16.74 -3.52 14.59
CA ASP A 238 -17.14 -4.72 15.36
C ASP A 238 -16.13 -5.87 15.21
N GLU A 239 -15.50 -6.01 14.02
CA GLU A 239 -14.41 -6.97 13.84
C GLU A 239 -13.13 -6.50 14.54
N ALA A 240 -12.85 -5.21 14.49
CA ALA A 240 -11.66 -4.63 15.11
C ALA A 240 -11.67 -4.73 16.64
N LEU A 241 -12.84 -4.57 17.27
CA LEU A 241 -13.01 -4.70 18.73
C LEU A 241 -12.82 -6.13 19.24
N LYS A 242 -12.74 -7.14 18.36
CA LYS A 242 -12.41 -8.53 18.72
C LYS A 242 -10.89 -8.76 18.79
N LEU A 243 -10.10 -7.84 18.26
CA LEU A 243 -8.64 -7.95 18.22
C LEU A 243 -8.03 -7.52 19.56
N GLU A 244 -6.91 -8.15 19.92
CA GLU A 244 -6.04 -7.66 20.98
C GLU A 244 -5.30 -6.42 20.49
N HIS A 245 -5.52 -5.27 21.12
CA HIS A 245 -4.89 -4.00 20.78
C HIS A 245 -4.58 -3.20 22.05
N GLU A 246 -3.48 -2.47 22.05
CA GLU A 246 -3.10 -1.57 23.15
C GLU A 246 -3.14 -0.09 22.67
N PRO A 247 -4.00 0.75 23.30
CA PRO A 247 -4.98 0.43 24.34
C PRO A 247 -6.15 -0.43 23.83
N ALA A 248 -6.68 -1.30 24.67
CA ALA A 248 -7.75 -2.25 24.29
C ALA A 248 -9.08 -1.59 23.93
N LYS A 249 -9.26 -0.32 24.25
CA LYS A 249 -10.51 0.43 24.03
C LYS A 249 -10.21 1.79 23.41
N ASP A 250 -11.18 2.30 22.65
CA ASP A 250 -11.19 3.63 22.05
C ASP A 250 -10.12 3.90 20.96
N TRP A 251 -9.42 2.86 20.48
CA TRP A 251 -8.48 3.01 19.36
C TRP A 251 -9.19 3.06 18.01
N ILE A 252 -10.42 2.54 17.90
CA ILE A 252 -11.21 2.55 16.67
C ILE A 252 -12.67 2.89 16.95
N ARG A 253 -13.28 3.66 16.06
CA ARG A 253 -14.70 4.02 16.10
C ARG A 253 -15.28 4.28 14.72
N GLY A 254 -16.60 4.14 14.59
CA GLY A 254 -17.34 4.52 13.39
C GLY A 254 -17.94 5.93 13.54
N VAL A 255 -17.79 6.76 12.51
CA VAL A 255 -18.41 8.09 12.42
C VAL A 255 -18.86 8.29 10.98
N GLU A 256 -20.16 8.26 10.72
CA GLU A 256 -20.73 8.27 9.37
C GLU A 256 -20.32 9.50 8.57
N ASP A 257 -20.38 10.68 9.18
CA ASP A 257 -20.05 11.95 8.53
C ASP A 257 -18.54 12.23 8.58
N MET A 258 -17.91 12.39 7.42
CA MET A 258 -16.46 12.57 7.32
C MET A 258 -15.97 13.93 7.85
N HIS A 259 -16.82 14.97 7.85
CA HIS A 259 -16.45 16.26 8.44
C HIS A 259 -16.41 16.16 9.97
N THR A 260 -17.40 15.49 10.55
CA THR A 260 -17.41 15.16 11.99
C THR A 260 -16.20 14.30 12.35
N ALA A 261 -15.85 13.30 11.52
CA ALA A 261 -14.67 12.47 11.72
C ALA A 261 -13.37 13.29 11.71
N ALA A 262 -13.23 14.23 10.77
CA ALA A 262 -12.09 15.14 10.67
C ALA A 262 -11.96 16.03 11.92
N GLN A 263 -13.06 16.64 12.36
CA GLN A 263 -13.08 17.45 13.57
C GLN A 263 -12.72 16.65 14.84
N MET A 264 -13.31 15.47 14.99
CA MET A 264 -12.98 14.58 16.10
C MET A 264 -11.52 14.16 16.11
N MET A 265 -10.93 13.90 14.94
CA MET A 265 -9.54 13.52 14.83
C MET A 265 -8.62 14.68 15.22
N VAL A 266 -8.92 15.90 14.81
CA VAL A 266 -8.17 17.11 15.20
C VAL A 266 -8.22 17.34 16.71
N MET A 267 -9.39 17.15 17.35
CA MET A 267 -9.54 17.30 18.81
C MET A 267 -8.72 16.26 19.60
N ARG A 268 -8.35 15.17 18.99
CA ARG A 268 -7.59 14.06 19.60
C ARG A 268 -6.10 14.10 19.26
N ALA A 269 -5.72 14.95 18.29
CA ALA A 269 -4.35 15.08 17.86
C ALA A 269 -3.48 15.80 18.89
N HIS A 270 -2.20 15.46 18.92
CA HIS A 270 -1.17 16.09 19.75
C HIS A 270 0.02 16.47 18.87
N HIS A 271 0.87 17.35 19.37
CA HIS A 271 2.11 17.71 18.70
C HIS A 271 2.95 16.47 18.40
N GLY A 272 3.43 16.34 17.16
CA GLY A 272 4.21 15.19 16.69
C GLY A 272 3.38 14.06 16.10
N ASP A 273 2.05 14.11 16.15
CA ASP A 273 1.18 13.11 15.53
C ASP A 273 1.15 13.22 14.00
N VAL A 274 0.77 12.12 13.34
CA VAL A 274 0.55 12.09 11.89
C VAL A 274 -0.87 11.59 11.63
N ILE A 275 -1.65 12.39 10.89
CA ILE A 275 -3.03 12.06 10.51
C ILE A 275 -3.03 11.62 9.04
N PHE A 276 -3.51 10.42 8.78
CA PHE A 276 -3.73 9.89 7.44
C PHE A 276 -5.20 9.95 7.07
N THR A 277 -5.51 10.52 5.90
CA THR A 277 -6.78 10.34 5.21
C THR A 277 -6.61 9.21 4.20
N VAL A 278 -7.40 8.13 4.36
CA VAL A 278 -7.18 6.88 3.63
C VAL A 278 -8.46 6.46 2.93
N GLY A 279 -8.38 6.22 1.60
CA GLY A 279 -9.51 5.73 0.81
C GLY A 279 -9.51 6.19 -0.63
N ALA A 280 -10.23 5.47 -1.49
CA ALA A 280 -10.35 5.76 -2.93
C ALA A 280 -11.49 6.74 -3.28
N GLY A 281 -12.29 7.14 -2.29
CA GLY A 281 -13.41 8.06 -2.44
C GLY A 281 -13.01 9.53 -2.27
N ASP A 282 -13.93 10.29 -1.71
CA ASP A 282 -13.83 11.73 -1.53
C ASP A 282 -13.21 12.18 -0.20
N ILE A 283 -12.73 11.24 0.60
CA ILE A 283 -12.04 11.51 1.89
C ILE A 283 -10.87 12.49 1.74
N THR A 284 -10.18 12.51 0.59
CA THR A 284 -9.10 13.44 0.28
C THR A 284 -9.52 14.93 0.42
N GLN A 285 -10.82 15.22 0.33
CA GLN A 285 -11.33 16.59 0.56
C GLN A 285 -11.18 17.02 2.02
N MET A 286 -11.01 16.08 2.94
CA MET A 286 -10.84 16.36 4.36
C MET A 286 -9.44 16.87 4.71
N ASP A 287 -8.46 16.73 3.84
CA ASP A 287 -7.10 17.20 4.10
C ASP A 287 -7.05 18.69 4.42
N GLU A 288 -7.69 19.51 3.59
CA GLU A 288 -7.76 20.95 3.79
C GLU A 288 -8.60 21.31 5.02
N VAL A 289 -9.68 20.58 5.27
CA VAL A 289 -10.53 20.76 6.46
C VAL A 289 -9.72 20.49 7.73
N ILE A 290 -8.94 19.40 7.75
CA ILE A 290 -8.07 19.04 8.87
C ILE A 290 -6.99 20.10 9.07
N LEU A 291 -6.28 20.53 8.01
CA LEU A 291 -5.23 21.54 8.11
C LEU A 291 -5.76 22.85 8.67
N HIS A 292 -6.90 23.35 8.16
CA HIS A 292 -7.54 24.56 8.71
C HIS A 292 -8.02 24.39 10.16
N ALA A 293 -8.55 23.21 10.50
CA ALA A 293 -9.00 22.95 11.86
C ALA A 293 -7.81 22.88 12.84
N LEU A 294 -6.66 22.35 12.42
CA LEU A 294 -5.43 22.35 13.21
C LEU A 294 -4.88 23.76 13.45
N GLU A 295 -5.03 24.69 12.48
CA GLU A 295 -4.65 26.11 12.65
C GLU A 295 -5.52 26.80 13.71
N ALA A 296 -6.81 26.47 13.76
CA ALA A 296 -7.77 27.04 14.68
C ALA A 296 -7.79 26.35 16.06
N HIS A 297 -7.19 25.15 16.16
CA HIS A 297 -7.21 24.35 17.38
C HIS A 297 -6.39 25.02 18.48
N ARG A 298 -7.00 25.18 19.67
CA ARG A 298 -6.30 25.65 20.85
C ARG A 298 -5.57 24.47 21.48
N TRP A 299 -4.28 24.46 21.30
CA TRP A 299 -3.40 23.50 21.95
C TRP A 299 -3.30 23.88 23.42
N ASP A 300 -3.74 23.02 24.33
CA ASP A 300 -3.51 23.22 25.74
C ASP A 300 -1.99 23.25 25.97
N CYS A 301 -1.51 24.37 26.49
CA CYS A 301 -0.11 24.49 26.91
C CYS A 301 0.08 23.56 28.11
N GLU A 302 0.36 22.27 27.88
CA GLU A 302 0.90 21.42 28.91
C GLU A 302 2.34 21.88 29.16
N GLY A 303 2.49 22.50 30.35
CA GLY A 303 3.74 23.00 30.89
C GLY A 303 4.72 21.89 31.31
#